data_7b28e23d89a49a09d43e7cde93d50e2b
#
_entry.id   7b28e23d89a49a09d43e7cde93d50e2b
#
_cell.length_a   1.000
_cell.length_b   1.000
_cell.length_c   1.000
_cell.angle_alpha   90.00
_cell.angle_beta   90.00
_cell.angle_gamma   90.00
#
_symmetry.space_group_name_H-M   'P 1'
#
loop_
_entity.id
_entity.type
_entity.pdbx_description
1 polymer ?
#
loop_
_entity_poly.entity_id
_entity_poly.type
_entity_poly.pdbx_seq_one_letter_code
_entity_poly.pdbx_strand_id
1 'polypeptide(L)'
;MWRRRALWSLLCPLLVAAACRSAQAADPWRQRDDSYYVAHLAVIGAELAATAAVQWIGGESAGRWDLQPFSPDVAVRARFSNAAAQASDRLRLVSLVVPLAAQLSSGFDRSFGNAALIYTEVQTTSWLLTTLTKEIVRRPRPYTYSLDPAVREFAAAQGSEAYVSFYSGHASATHAAAMSGSLLYAARTRELWARHFMWGGEFLLAGLTAQLRISAGRHYRTDVWAGSLMGMAAGLAIPMLHGVPLSRVRGSEVAVAAGALVLTHVGAELVDFCALLKRVGACSEPLPASIEQARTTRVPGAFSDLQWSLLPTVVPGGAGLQASGSW
;
A
#
# COMPACT_ATOMS: atom_id res chain seq x y z
N MET A 1 16.81 -16.32 -20.14
CA MET A 1 15.95 -15.32 -20.80
C MET A 1 14.55 -15.81 -21.17
N TRP A 2 14.28 -17.07 -21.42
CA TRP A 2 12.99 -17.62 -21.88
C TRP A 2 11.91 -17.74 -20.79
N ARG A 3 12.25 -17.97 -19.54
CA ARG A 3 11.28 -18.15 -18.44
C ARG A 3 10.47 -16.89 -18.07
N ARG A 4 10.95 -15.69 -18.44
CA ARG A 4 10.30 -14.42 -18.09
C ARG A 4 9.15 -14.00 -19.03
N ARG A 5 9.17 -14.45 -20.29
CA ARG A 5 8.09 -14.14 -21.24
C ARG A 5 6.81 -14.94 -20.99
N ALA A 6 6.93 -16.12 -20.39
CA ALA A 6 5.79 -16.98 -20.11
C ALA A 6 4.89 -16.48 -18.97
N LEU A 7 5.41 -15.72 -18.00
CA LEU A 7 4.62 -15.18 -16.88
C LEU A 7 3.68 -14.05 -17.32
N TRP A 8 4.09 -13.22 -18.27
CA TRP A 8 3.26 -12.12 -18.77
C TRP A 8 2.09 -12.61 -19.64
N SER A 9 2.28 -13.70 -20.36
CA SER A 9 1.22 -14.27 -21.21
C SER A 9 0.13 -15.00 -20.42
N LEU A 10 0.37 -15.38 -19.18
CA LEU A 10 -0.60 -16.08 -18.34
C LEU A 10 -1.37 -15.13 -17.38
N LEU A 11 -0.76 -14.04 -16.93
CA LEU A 11 -1.38 -13.11 -15.98
C LEU A 11 -2.29 -12.06 -16.64
N CYS A 12 -1.93 -11.60 -17.84
CA CYS A 12 -2.71 -10.62 -18.58
C CYS A 12 -4.14 -11.10 -18.96
N PRO A 13 -4.34 -12.33 -19.46
CA PRO A 13 -5.68 -12.81 -19.80
C PRO A 13 -6.56 -13.11 -18.59
N LEU A 14 -5.99 -13.45 -17.42
CA LEU A 14 -6.79 -13.68 -16.21
C LEU A 14 -7.34 -12.37 -15.63
N LEU A 15 -6.56 -11.30 -15.63
CA LEU A 15 -7.01 -9.97 -15.23
C LEU A 15 -8.03 -9.37 -16.22
N VAL A 16 -7.85 -9.61 -17.52
CA VAL A 16 -8.78 -9.14 -18.56
C VAL A 16 -10.05 -9.98 -18.61
N ALA A 17 -9.98 -11.29 -18.38
CA ALA A 17 -11.16 -12.15 -18.36
C ALA A 17 -12.09 -11.89 -17.16
N ALA A 18 -11.53 -11.47 -16.01
CA ALA A 18 -12.33 -10.98 -14.89
C ALA A 18 -13.03 -9.64 -15.22
N ALA A 19 -12.41 -8.80 -16.07
CA ALA A 19 -12.94 -7.49 -16.45
C ALA A 19 -14.11 -7.55 -17.46
N CYS A 20 -14.26 -8.65 -18.23
CA CYS A 20 -15.26 -8.72 -19.31
C CYS A 20 -16.63 -9.31 -18.92
N ARG A 21 -16.87 -9.67 -17.67
CA ARG A 21 -18.17 -10.17 -17.23
C ARG A 21 -18.98 -9.09 -16.52
N SER A 22 -19.98 -8.62 -17.26
CA SER A 22 -21.16 -7.86 -16.81
C SER A 22 -21.08 -6.35 -16.84
N ALA A 23 -21.33 -5.78 -17.98
CA ALA A 23 -21.91 -4.45 -18.15
C ALA A 23 -23.43 -4.42 -17.83
N GLN A 24 -23.86 -5.05 -16.77
CA GLN A 24 -25.14 -4.71 -16.16
C GLN A 24 -24.79 -3.97 -14.88
N ALA A 25 -25.16 -2.68 -14.82
CA ALA A 25 -25.03 -1.84 -13.64
C ALA A 25 -25.93 -2.38 -12.52
N ALA A 26 -25.55 -3.52 -11.99
CA ALA A 26 -26.18 -4.09 -10.82
C ALA A 26 -25.75 -3.26 -9.63
N ASP A 27 -26.69 -2.78 -8.85
CA ASP A 27 -26.44 -2.15 -7.57
C ASP A 27 -25.54 -3.09 -6.74
N PRO A 28 -24.31 -2.68 -6.34
CA PRO A 28 -23.40 -3.53 -5.60
C PRO A 28 -23.99 -4.00 -4.26
N TRP A 29 -25.06 -3.35 -3.82
CA TRP A 29 -25.77 -3.62 -2.55
C TRP A 29 -26.95 -4.57 -2.73
N ARG A 30 -27.22 -5.02 -3.98
CA ARG A 30 -28.18 -6.10 -4.19
C ARG A 30 -27.66 -7.38 -3.54
N GLN A 31 -28.58 -8.24 -3.20
CA GLN A 31 -28.25 -9.56 -2.70
C GLN A 31 -27.42 -10.29 -3.77
N ARG A 32 -26.14 -10.49 -3.48
CA ARG A 32 -25.25 -11.33 -4.27
C ARG A 32 -25.49 -12.78 -3.85
N ASP A 33 -25.42 -13.69 -4.79
CA ASP A 33 -25.48 -15.10 -4.50
C ASP A 33 -24.16 -15.61 -3.88
N ASP A 34 -24.18 -16.80 -3.33
CA ASP A 34 -23.00 -17.37 -2.68
C ASP A 34 -21.87 -17.63 -3.68
N SER A 35 -22.19 -17.86 -4.97
CA SER A 35 -21.20 -18.05 -6.03
C SER A 35 -20.36 -16.80 -6.26
N TYR A 36 -20.95 -15.62 -6.12
CA TYR A 36 -20.21 -14.36 -6.18
C TYR A 36 -19.15 -14.25 -5.08
N TYR A 37 -19.52 -14.55 -3.82
CA TYR A 37 -18.56 -14.50 -2.71
C TYR A 37 -17.46 -15.54 -2.88
N VAL A 38 -17.80 -16.77 -3.25
CA VAL A 38 -16.82 -17.83 -3.48
C VAL A 38 -15.83 -17.44 -4.59
N ALA A 39 -16.33 -16.87 -5.71
CA ALA A 39 -15.47 -16.45 -6.80
C ALA A 39 -14.48 -15.35 -6.39
N HIS A 40 -14.94 -14.31 -5.67
CA HIS A 40 -14.08 -13.21 -5.26
C HIS A 40 -13.15 -13.57 -4.10
N LEU A 41 -13.55 -14.44 -3.18
CA LEU A 41 -12.64 -15.01 -2.19
C LEU A 41 -11.56 -15.87 -2.84
N ALA A 42 -11.89 -16.59 -3.91
CA ALA A 42 -10.90 -17.34 -4.69
C ALA A 42 -9.91 -16.40 -5.42
N VAL A 43 -10.38 -15.26 -5.95
CA VAL A 43 -9.51 -14.22 -6.54
C VAL A 43 -8.56 -13.68 -5.48
N ILE A 44 -9.08 -13.26 -4.32
CA ILE A 44 -8.27 -12.76 -3.19
C ILE A 44 -7.23 -13.82 -2.78
N GLY A 45 -7.64 -15.08 -2.64
CA GLY A 45 -6.73 -16.18 -2.30
C GLY A 45 -5.63 -16.39 -3.34
N ALA A 46 -5.97 -16.30 -4.63
CA ALA A 46 -5.01 -16.41 -5.73
C ALA A 46 -4.02 -15.23 -5.75
N GLU A 47 -4.49 -14.00 -5.49
CA GLU A 47 -3.62 -12.82 -5.39
C GLU A 47 -2.64 -12.92 -4.21
N LEU A 48 -3.11 -13.39 -3.05
CA LEU A 48 -2.24 -13.62 -1.89
C LEU A 48 -1.19 -14.70 -2.17
N ALA A 49 -1.60 -15.82 -2.78
CA ALA A 49 -0.68 -16.88 -3.17
C ALA A 49 0.34 -16.41 -4.21
N ALA A 50 -0.10 -15.64 -5.22
CA ALA A 50 0.79 -15.05 -6.23
C ALA A 50 1.78 -14.07 -5.59
N THR A 51 1.33 -13.23 -4.65
CA THR A 51 2.19 -12.30 -3.91
C THR A 51 3.27 -13.06 -3.13
N ALA A 52 2.90 -14.09 -2.39
CA ALA A 52 3.84 -14.93 -1.67
C ALA A 52 4.84 -15.63 -2.59
N ALA A 53 4.39 -16.16 -3.73
CA ALA A 53 5.25 -16.80 -4.73
C ALA A 53 6.26 -15.81 -5.33
N VAL A 54 5.83 -14.58 -5.64
CA VAL A 54 6.71 -13.53 -6.17
C VAL A 54 7.77 -13.15 -5.14
N GLN A 55 7.41 -13.01 -3.87
CA GLN A 55 8.36 -12.72 -2.79
C GLN A 55 9.36 -13.86 -2.58
N TRP A 56 8.91 -15.10 -2.65
CA TRP A 56 9.79 -16.27 -2.54
C TRP A 56 10.82 -16.32 -3.69
N ILE A 57 10.37 -16.10 -4.92
CA ILE A 57 11.24 -16.19 -6.12
C ILE A 57 12.19 -14.99 -6.21
N GLY A 58 11.76 -13.81 -5.68
CA GLY A 58 12.45 -12.54 -5.84
C GLY A 58 13.64 -12.30 -4.92
N GLY A 59 13.76 -13.04 -3.83
CA GLY A 59 14.52 -12.73 -2.61
C GLY A 59 16.01 -12.41 -2.69
N GLU A 60 16.76 -12.68 -3.78
CA GLU A 60 18.23 -12.68 -3.73
C GLU A 60 18.94 -11.71 -4.69
N SER A 61 18.26 -10.86 -5.42
CA SER A 61 18.95 -10.07 -6.43
C SER A 61 19.30 -8.65 -5.98
N ALA A 62 20.55 -8.25 -6.29
CA ALA A 62 21.02 -6.87 -6.18
C ALA A 62 20.18 -5.89 -7.04
N GLY A 63 20.35 -4.59 -6.81
CA GLY A 63 19.67 -3.54 -7.58
C GLY A 63 19.94 -3.66 -9.09
N ARG A 64 18.91 -3.36 -9.88
CA ARG A 64 18.96 -3.43 -11.36
C ARG A 64 18.69 -2.09 -12.03
N TRP A 65 18.41 -1.07 -11.26
CA TRP A 65 18.04 0.25 -11.75
C TRP A 65 19.30 1.05 -12.12
N ASP A 66 19.57 1.17 -13.42
CA ASP A 66 20.73 1.89 -13.94
C ASP A 66 20.39 3.33 -14.39
N LEU A 67 19.12 3.72 -14.30
CA LEU A 67 18.69 5.03 -14.75
C LEU A 67 19.16 6.12 -13.78
N GLN A 68 19.66 7.22 -14.37
CA GLN A 68 19.98 8.42 -13.60
C GLN A 68 18.73 8.92 -12.87
N PRO A 69 18.86 9.44 -11.65
CA PRO A 69 17.72 9.92 -10.91
C PRO A 69 17.05 11.07 -11.63
N PHE A 70 15.73 11.02 -11.71
CA PHE A 70 14.92 12.13 -12.15
C PHE A 70 15.13 13.34 -11.23
N SER A 71 15.10 14.55 -11.78
CA SER A 71 15.42 15.79 -11.03
C SER A 71 14.75 15.89 -9.65
N PRO A 72 13.44 15.57 -9.47
CA PRO A 72 12.79 15.61 -8.16
C PRO A 72 13.35 14.63 -7.14
N ASP A 73 14.00 13.56 -7.59
CA ASP A 73 14.50 12.48 -6.73
C ASP A 73 15.90 12.76 -6.18
N VAL A 74 16.68 13.65 -6.83
CA VAL A 74 18.03 13.98 -6.39
C VAL A 74 18.04 14.53 -4.96
N ALA A 75 17.09 15.40 -4.63
CA ALA A 75 16.99 16.05 -3.32
C ALA A 75 16.63 15.09 -2.18
N VAL A 76 16.20 13.85 -2.50
CA VAL A 76 15.81 12.84 -1.51
C VAL A 76 16.95 11.85 -1.23
N ARG A 77 17.99 11.81 -2.08
CA ARG A 77 19.13 10.92 -1.87
C ARG A 77 19.76 11.13 -0.51
N ALA A 78 20.17 10.03 0.11
CA ALA A 78 20.81 10.02 1.43
C ALA A 78 19.93 10.48 2.61
N ARG A 79 18.64 10.77 2.40
CA ARG A 79 17.71 11.00 3.52
C ARG A 79 17.53 9.73 4.32
N PHE A 80 17.43 9.89 5.63
CA PHE A 80 17.14 8.79 6.55
C PHE A 80 16.46 9.28 7.82
N SER A 81 15.33 8.68 8.19
CA SER A 81 14.66 8.92 9.47
C SER A 81 13.81 7.72 9.86
N ASN A 82 14.21 7.02 10.93
CA ASN A 82 13.41 5.92 11.47
C ASN A 82 12.12 6.41 12.13
N ALA A 83 12.12 7.59 12.75
CA ALA A 83 10.91 8.17 13.35
C ALA A 83 9.83 8.43 12.27
N ALA A 84 10.22 8.99 11.12
CA ALA A 84 9.30 9.18 9.99
C ALA A 84 8.83 7.85 9.41
N ALA A 85 9.69 6.83 9.36
CA ALA A 85 9.30 5.50 8.92
C ALA A 85 8.22 4.91 9.84
N GLN A 86 8.46 4.88 11.15
CA GLN A 86 7.49 4.37 12.14
C GLN A 86 6.17 5.16 12.13
N ALA A 87 6.24 6.50 12.00
CA ALA A 87 5.05 7.33 11.87
C ALA A 87 4.23 6.94 10.62
N SER A 88 4.89 6.71 9.48
CA SER A 88 4.24 6.29 8.25
C SER A 88 3.60 4.90 8.38
N ASP A 89 4.21 3.98 9.12
CA ASP A 89 3.68 2.62 9.35
C ASP A 89 2.39 2.69 10.18
N ARG A 90 2.37 3.53 11.23
CA ARG A 90 1.17 3.77 12.06
C ARG A 90 0.05 4.44 11.26
N LEU A 91 0.35 5.49 10.49
CA LEU A 91 -0.66 6.17 9.66
C LEU A 91 -1.21 5.24 8.58
N ARG A 92 -0.37 4.39 7.98
CA ARG A 92 -0.83 3.36 7.05
C ARG A 92 -1.87 2.46 7.70
N LEU A 93 -1.61 1.96 8.92
CA LEU A 93 -2.56 1.10 9.63
C LEU A 93 -3.90 1.83 9.85
N VAL A 94 -3.86 3.08 10.30
CA VAL A 94 -5.06 3.89 10.49
C VAL A 94 -5.82 4.05 9.17
N SER A 95 -5.13 4.43 8.10
CA SER A 95 -5.72 4.62 6.76
C SER A 95 -6.32 3.35 6.17
N LEU A 96 -5.81 2.17 6.53
CA LEU A 96 -6.39 0.89 6.10
C LEU A 96 -7.62 0.48 6.93
N VAL A 97 -7.64 0.82 8.21
CA VAL A 97 -8.73 0.40 9.13
C VAL A 97 -9.91 1.34 9.08
N VAL A 98 -9.69 2.65 9.03
CA VAL A 98 -10.75 3.66 9.13
C VAL A 98 -11.81 3.51 8.03
N PRO A 99 -11.49 3.31 6.74
CA PRO A 99 -12.50 3.14 5.70
C PRO A 99 -13.41 1.94 5.94
N LEU A 100 -12.85 0.82 6.40
CA LEU A 100 -13.62 -0.37 6.70
C LEU A 100 -14.50 -0.19 7.95
N ALA A 101 -13.94 0.40 9.00
CA ALA A 101 -14.69 0.70 10.23
C ALA A 101 -15.82 1.70 9.99
N ALA A 102 -15.59 2.71 9.15
CA ALA A 102 -16.63 3.68 8.79
C ALA A 102 -17.83 3.04 8.09
N GLN A 103 -17.65 1.92 7.35
CA GLN A 103 -18.76 1.21 6.74
C GLN A 103 -19.77 0.69 7.79
N LEU A 104 -19.34 0.44 9.03
CA LEU A 104 -20.22 0.00 10.12
C LEU A 104 -21.23 1.05 10.53
N SER A 105 -20.93 2.35 10.34
CA SER A 105 -21.87 3.43 10.63
C SER A 105 -23.13 3.38 9.75
N SER A 106 -23.06 2.70 8.61
CA SER A 106 -24.18 2.48 7.70
C SER A 106 -24.92 1.15 7.92
N GLY A 107 -24.56 0.42 8.99
CA GLY A 107 -25.16 -0.86 9.36
C GLY A 107 -24.27 -2.07 9.04
N PHE A 108 -24.47 -3.13 9.84
CA PHE A 108 -23.82 -4.43 9.65
C PHE A 108 -24.79 -5.37 8.93
N ASP A 109 -24.82 -5.27 7.62
CA ASP A 109 -25.73 -5.98 6.73
C ASP A 109 -24.98 -6.60 5.53
N ARG A 110 -25.71 -7.20 4.59
CA ARG A 110 -25.11 -7.74 3.37
C ARG A 110 -24.35 -6.70 2.55
N SER A 111 -24.78 -5.44 2.56
CA SER A 111 -24.06 -4.38 1.85
C SER A 111 -22.72 -4.06 2.52
N PHE A 112 -22.59 -4.24 3.83
CA PHE A 112 -21.32 -4.19 4.54
C PHE A 112 -20.40 -5.33 4.09
N GLY A 113 -20.94 -6.57 4.00
CA GLY A 113 -20.18 -7.73 3.53
C GLY A 113 -19.63 -7.52 2.11
N ASN A 114 -20.47 -6.98 1.21
CA ASN A 114 -20.03 -6.63 -0.14
C ASN A 114 -18.93 -5.55 -0.13
N ALA A 115 -19.10 -4.49 0.68
CA ALA A 115 -18.10 -3.44 0.80
C ALA A 115 -16.76 -3.98 1.34
N ALA A 116 -16.81 -4.81 2.36
CA ALA A 116 -15.62 -5.41 2.95
C ALA A 116 -14.89 -6.34 1.95
N LEU A 117 -15.63 -7.15 1.20
CA LEU A 117 -15.07 -8.02 0.17
C LEU A 117 -14.37 -7.22 -0.92
N ILE A 118 -15.06 -6.24 -1.51
CA ILE A 118 -14.51 -5.36 -2.56
C ILE A 118 -13.29 -4.60 -2.05
N TYR A 119 -13.37 -4.05 -0.84
CA TYR A 119 -12.26 -3.36 -0.21
C TYR A 119 -11.04 -4.25 -0.03
N THR A 120 -11.24 -5.50 0.42
CA THR A 120 -10.17 -6.47 0.59
C THR A 120 -9.52 -6.82 -0.75
N GLU A 121 -10.32 -7.05 -1.79
CA GLU A 121 -9.81 -7.31 -3.14
C GLU A 121 -8.97 -6.15 -3.67
N VAL A 122 -9.40 -4.89 -3.44
CA VAL A 122 -8.59 -3.71 -3.77
C VAL A 122 -7.22 -3.76 -3.09
N GLN A 123 -7.18 -4.10 -1.80
CA GLN A 123 -5.93 -4.12 -1.05
C GLN A 123 -5.00 -5.27 -1.50
N THR A 124 -5.54 -6.45 -1.77
CA THR A 124 -4.74 -7.60 -2.24
C THR A 124 -4.21 -7.37 -3.66
N THR A 125 -5.03 -6.83 -4.56
CA THR A 125 -4.58 -6.43 -5.91
C THR A 125 -3.49 -5.36 -5.84
N SER A 126 -3.68 -4.31 -5.04
CA SER A 126 -2.67 -3.25 -4.85
C SER A 126 -1.36 -3.83 -4.31
N TRP A 127 -1.43 -4.78 -3.38
CA TRP A 127 -0.24 -5.44 -2.83
C TRP A 127 0.46 -6.31 -3.86
N LEU A 128 -0.26 -7.12 -4.62
CA LEU A 128 0.29 -7.95 -5.70
C LEU A 128 1.00 -7.09 -6.75
N LEU A 129 0.35 -6.04 -7.25
CA LEU A 129 0.92 -5.13 -8.24
C LEU A 129 2.19 -4.43 -7.72
N THR A 130 2.17 -4.00 -6.45
CA THR A 130 3.32 -3.41 -5.80
C THR A 130 4.49 -4.39 -5.73
N THR A 131 4.23 -5.62 -5.28
CA THR A 131 5.26 -6.66 -5.11
C THR A 131 5.86 -7.04 -6.47
N LEU A 132 5.05 -7.27 -7.48
CA LEU A 132 5.50 -7.54 -8.84
C LEU A 132 6.40 -6.43 -9.38
N THR A 133 5.96 -5.18 -9.24
CA THR A 133 6.74 -4.04 -9.73
C THR A 133 8.07 -3.90 -9.01
N LYS A 134 8.10 -4.08 -7.69
CA LYS A 134 9.33 -4.04 -6.89
C LYS A 134 10.35 -5.09 -7.34
N GLU A 135 9.90 -6.32 -7.57
CA GLU A 135 10.77 -7.41 -8.01
C GLU A 135 11.28 -7.25 -9.44
N ILE A 136 10.50 -6.59 -10.31
CA ILE A 136 10.91 -6.30 -11.68
C ILE A 136 11.90 -5.15 -11.73
N VAL A 137 11.60 -4.06 -11.02
CA VAL A 137 12.33 -2.79 -11.14
C VAL A 137 13.61 -2.79 -10.33
N ARG A 138 13.60 -3.32 -9.10
CA ARG A 138 14.78 -3.41 -8.22
C ARG A 138 15.54 -2.09 -8.07
N ARG A 139 14.82 -1.02 -7.77
CA ARG A 139 15.39 0.31 -7.56
C ARG A 139 16.02 0.43 -6.18
N PRO A 140 17.28 0.90 -6.05
CA PRO A 140 17.88 1.21 -4.75
C PRO A 140 17.09 2.27 -4.00
N ARG A 141 16.95 2.12 -2.69
CA ARG A 141 16.29 3.12 -1.84
C ARG A 141 17.18 4.34 -1.62
N PRO A 142 16.62 5.54 -1.33
CA PRO A 142 17.39 6.78 -1.14
C PRO A 142 18.49 6.66 -0.09
N TYR A 143 18.26 5.98 1.03
CA TYR A 143 19.23 5.83 2.12
C TYR A 143 20.49 5.04 1.72
N THR A 144 20.45 4.22 0.66
CA THR A 144 21.62 3.46 0.19
C THR A 144 22.75 4.36 -0.32
N TYR A 145 22.45 5.62 -0.62
CA TYR A 145 23.42 6.63 -1.08
C TYR A 145 23.97 7.48 0.06
N SER A 146 23.63 7.18 1.32
CA SER A 146 24.15 7.92 2.46
C SER A 146 25.65 7.65 2.65
N LEU A 147 26.38 8.70 3.03
CA LEU A 147 27.78 8.61 3.44
C LEU A 147 27.95 8.37 4.95
N ASP A 148 26.86 8.50 5.71
CA ASP A 148 26.86 8.21 7.15
C ASP A 148 27.10 6.72 7.40
N PRO A 149 28.14 6.35 8.19
CA PRO A 149 28.47 4.95 8.46
C PRO A 149 27.33 4.14 9.09
N ALA A 150 26.57 4.74 10.00
CA ALA A 150 25.44 4.09 10.66
C ALA A 150 24.29 3.80 9.67
N VAL A 151 24.01 4.73 8.75
CA VAL A 151 23.01 4.55 7.70
C VAL A 151 23.47 3.50 6.67
N ARG A 152 24.75 3.47 6.35
CA ARG A 152 25.32 2.44 5.45
C ARG A 152 25.21 1.05 6.06
N GLU A 153 25.48 0.91 7.34
CA GLU A 153 25.34 -0.38 8.02
C GLU A 153 23.87 -0.79 8.12
N PHE A 154 22.97 0.15 8.43
CA PHE A 154 21.54 -0.10 8.32
C PHE A 154 21.15 -0.58 6.91
N ALA A 155 21.64 0.08 5.86
CA ALA A 155 21.36 -0.31 4.48
C ALA A 155 21.87 -1.74 4.16
N ALA A 156 23.06 -2.07 4.63
CA ALA A 156 23.64 -3.41 4.48
C ALA A 156 22.79 -4.48 5.20
N ALA A 157 22.30 -4.17 6.40
CA ALA A 157 21.44 -5.05 7.18
C ALA A 157 20.07 -5.31 6.55
N GLN A 158 19.57 -4.41 5.66
CA GLN A 158 18.32 -4.60 4.94
C GLN A 158 18.41 -5.62 3.79
N GLY A 159 19.60 -5.98 3.35
CA GLY A 159 19.78 -6.94 2.26
C GLY A 159 19.03 -6.53 0.99
N SER A 160 18.24 -7.45 0.44
CA SER A 160 17.45 -7.22 -0.78
C SER A 160 16.40 -6.13 -0.65
N GLU A 161 15.88 -5.86 0.57
CA GLU A 161 14.90 -4.80 0.83
C GLU A 161 15.45 -3.39 0.53
N ALA A 162 16.78 -3.21 0.57
CA ALA A 162 17.42 -1.96 0.17
C ALA A 162 17.23 -1.61 -1.31
N TYR A 163 16.80 -2.56 -2.14
CA TYR A 163 16.69 -2.44 -3.60
C TYR A 163 15.27 -2.57 -4.14
N VAL A 164 14.24 -2.42 -3.30
CA VAL A 164 12.83 -2.50 -3.71
C VAL A 164 12.09 -1.20 -3.46
N SER A 165 12.66 -0.07 -3.94
CA SER A 165 12.09 1.24 -3.74
C SER A 165 10.87 1.52 -4.62
N PHE A 166 10.89 1.13 -5.90
CA PHE A 166 9.85 1.49 -6.86
C PHE A 166 8.80 0.40 -7.01
N TYR A 167 7.54 0.78 -6.91
CA TYR A 167 6.96 1.99 -6.35
C TYR A 167 6.63 1.83 -4.87
N SER A 168 6.24 2.95 -4.20
CA SER A 168 5.94 2.95 -2.77
C SER A 168 4.66 2.16 -2.45
N GLY A 169 4.80 1.03 -1.76
CA GLY A 169 3.67 0.20 -1.33
C GLY A 169 2.80 0.89 -0.27
N HIS A 170 3.39 1.69 0.62
CA HIS A 170 2.63 2.50 1.57
C HIS A 170 1.73 3.51 0.86
N ALA A 171 2.28 4.26 -0.09
CA ALA A 171 1.51 5.21 -0.87
C ALA A 171 0.40 4.51 -1.67
N SER A 172 0.71 3.37 -2.31
CA SER A 172 -0.28 2.60 -3.07
C SER A 172 -1.41 2.09 -2.18
N ALA A 173 -1.10 1.42 -1.07
CA ALA A 173 -2.11 0.85 -0.18
C ALA A 173 -3.01 1.92 0.45
N THR A 174 -2.45 3.05 0.91
CA THR A 174 -3.24 4.11 1.56
C THR A 174 -4.10 4.89 0.56
N HIS A 175 -3.61 5.16 -0.65
CA HIS A 175 -4.42 5.80 -1.69
C HIS A 175 -5.48 4.85 -2.28
N ALA A 176 -5.20 3.54 -2.33
CA ALA A 176 -6.19 2.52 -2.67
C ALA A 176 -7.31 2.47 -1.62
N ALA A 177 -6.93 2.53 -0.33
CA ALA A 177 -7.87 2.60 0.79
C ALA A 177 -8.72 3.87 0.76
N ALA A 178 -8.09 5.03 0.55
CA ALA A 178 -8.77 6.31 0.46
C ALA A 178 -9.80 6.34 -0.68
N MET A 179 -9.41 5.90 -1.87
CA MET A 179 -10.27 5.89 -3.05
C MET A 179 -11.42 4.88 -2.90
N SER A 180 -11.10 3.60 -2.65
CA SER A 180 -12.12 2.56 -2.56
C SER A 180 -13.03 2.73 -1.34
N GLY A 181 -12.45 3.06 -0.18
CA GLY A 181 -13.19 3.28 1.04
C GLY A 181 -14.18 4.44 0.92
N SER A 182 -13.75 5.55 0.32
CA SER A 182 -14.62 6.72 0.08
C SER A 182 -15.74 6.42 -0.93
N LEU A 183 -15.44 5.71 -2.02
CA LEU A 183 -16.45 5.29 -3.00
C LEU A 183 -17.49 4.36 -2.38
N LEU A 184 -17.06 3.34 -1.66
CA LEU A 184 -17.93 2.38 -0.99
C LEU A 184 -18.78 3.06 0.10
N TYR A 185 -18.18 4.00 0.84
CA TYR A 185 -18.90 4.77 1.84
C TYR A 185 -19.96 5.68 1.20
N ALA A 186 -19.62 6.38 0.11
CA ALA A 186 -20.55 7.20 -0.64
C ALA A 186 -21.70 6.39 -1.27
N ALA A 187 -21.49 5.12 -1.59
CA ALA A 187 -22.52 4.24 -2.08
C ALA A 187 -23.51 3.80 -0.99
N ARG A 188 -23.10 3.79 0.29
CA ARG A 188 -23.90 3.30 1.43
C ARG A 188 -24.53 4.40 2.27
N THR A 189 -23.91 5.59 2.37
CA THR A 189 -24.42 6.68 3.18
C THR A 189 -24.89 7.87 2.36
N ARG A 190 -25.91 8.57 2.87
CA ARG A 190 -26.46 9.82 2.25
C ARG A 190 -25.95 11.07 2.94
N GLU A 191 -25.36 10.94 4.13
CA GLU A 191 -24.90 12.06 4.96
C GLU A 191 -23.69 12.75 4.32
N LEU A 192 -23.93 13.91 3.71
CA LEU A 192 -22.93 14.59 2.88
C LEU A 192 -21.71 15.03 3.68
N TRP A 193 -21.90 15.53 4.91
CA TRP A 193 -20.79 15.96 5.76
C TRP A 193 -19.85 14.80 6.12
N ALA A 194 -20.43 13.62 6.43
CA ALA A 194 -19.66 12.40 6.74
C ALA A 194 -18.87 11.91 5.52
N ARG A 195 -19.47 12.02 4.34
CA ARG A 195 -18.82 11.68 3.07
C ARG A 195 -17.66 12.62 2.76
N HIS A 196 -17.83 13.95 2.93
CA HIS A 196 -16.74 14.92 2.79
C HIS A 196 -15.61 14.64 3.78
N PHE A 197 -15.96 14.31 5.04
CA PHE A 197 -14.97 13.96 6.05
C PHE A 197 -14.20 12.69 5.65
N MET A 198 -14.89 11.69 5.10
CA MET A 198 -14.28 10.45 4.60
C MET A 198 -13.31 10.74 3.44
N TRP A 199 -13.77 11.45 2.40
CA TRP A 199 -12.93 11.81 1.25
C TRP A 199 -11.75 12.67 1.66
N GLY A 200 -11.94 13.72 2.44
CA GLY A 200 -10.87 14.62 2.86
C GLY A 200 -9.90 13.97 3.84
N GLY A 201 -10.43 13.31 4.85
CA GLY A 201 -9.63 12.67 5.90
C GLY A 201 -8.76 11.54 5.38
N GLU A 202 -9.33 10.64 4.57
CA GLU A 202 -8.58 9.50 4.02
C GLU A 202 -7.50 9.94 3.03
N PHE A 203 -7.80 10.89 2.13
CA PHE A 203 -6.77 11.40 1.21
C PHE A 203 -5.70 12.22 1.94
N LEU A 204 -6.04 12.90 3.04
CA LEU A 204 -5.06 13.55 3.89
C LEU A 204 -4.14 12.52 4.58
N LEU A 205 -4.71 11.48 5.18
CA LEU A 205 -3.94 10.39 5.82
C LEU A 205 -3.03 9.68 4.80
N ALA A 206 -3.56 9.38 3.62
CA ALA A 206 -2.80 8.75 2.54
C ALA A 206 -1.63 9.61 2.09
N GLY A 207 -1.88 10.91 1.86
CA GLY A 207 -0.85 11.85 1.45
C GLY A 207 0.21 12.08 2.53
N LEU A 208 -0.19 12.21 3.81
CA LEU A 208 0.76 12.31 4.93
C LEU A 208 1.62 11.04 5.06
N THR A 209 1.02 9.86 4.93
CA THR A 209 1.76 8.60 4.90
C THR A 209 2.81 8.61 3.78
N ALA A 210 2.41 9.03 2.58
CA ALA A 210 3.28 9.13 1.42
C ALA A 210 4.47 10.09 1.64
N GLN A 211 4.23 11.27 2.22
CA GLN A 211 5.29 12.24 2.52
C GLN A 211 6.25 11.76 3.59
N LEU A 212 5.74 11.06 4.60
CA LEU A 212 6.60 10.45 5.62
C LEU A 212 7.54 9.40 5.04
N ARG A 213 7.15 8.67 3.98
CA ARG A 213 8.06 7.74 3.29
C ARG A 213 9.21 8.45 2.58
N ILE A 214 8.95 9.64 2.03
CA ILE A 214 9.99 10.49 1.44
C ILE A 214 10.93 11.01 2.54
N SER A 215 10.37 11.54 3.63
CA SER A 215 11.13 12.05 4.78
C SER A 215 11.97 10.95 5.45
N ALA A 216 11.45 9.73 5.50
CA ALA A 216 12.15 8.55 6.00
C ALA A 216 13.31 8.09 5.10
N GLY A 217 13.44 8.60 3.89
CA GLY A 217 14.41 8.13 2.91
C GLY A 217 14.12 6.71 2.39
N ARG A 218 12.91 6.20 2.62
CA ARG A 218 12.51 4.86 2.16
C ARG A 218 12.13 4.85 0.68
N HIS A 219 11.63 5.98 0.17
CA HIS A 219 11.16 6.14 -1.21
C HIS A 219 11.53 7.50 -1.79
N TYR A 220 11.71 7.55 -3.10
CA TYR A 220 11.82 8.78 -3.85
C TYR A 220 10.44 9.40 -4.07
N ARG A 221 10.41 10.67 -4.50
CA ARG A 221 9.16 11.34 -4.87
C ARG A 221 8.43 10.61 -5.99
N THR A 222 9.16 10.19 -7.03
CA THR A 222 8.57 9.43 -8.14
C THR A 222 8.01 8.07 -7.73
N ASP A 223 8.63 7.39 -6.75
CA ASP A 223 8.09 6.14 -6.20
C ASP A 223 6.75 6.37 -5.50
N VAL A 224 6.65 7.49 -4.80
CA VAL A 224 5.44 7.88 -4.06
C VAL A 224 4.34 8.30 -5.03
N TRP A 225 4.64 9.15 -6.02
CA TRP A 225 3.66 9.56 -7.03
C TRP A 225 3.11 8.37 -7.82
N ALA A 226 4.00 7.49 -8.28
CA ALA A 226 3.59 6.27 -8.98
C ALA A 226 2.73 5.36 -8.08
N GLY A 227 3.14 5.16 -6.82
CA GLY A 227 2.38 4.38 -5.86
C GLY A 227 1.00 4.97 -5.58
N SER A 228 0.91 6.29 -5.35
CA SER A 228 -0.37 6.99 -5.14
C SER A 228 -1.30 6.82 -6.34
N LEU A 229 -0.79 7.00 -7.55
CA LEU A 229 -1.56 6.85 -8.78
C LEU A 229 -2.06 5.41 -8.97
N MET A 230 -1.19 4.43 -8.79
CA MET A 230 -1.54 3.01 -8.90
C MET A 230 -2.56 2.58 -7.85
N GLY A 231 -2.42 3.08 -6.61
CA GLY A 231 -3.38 2.84 -5.54
C GLY A 231 -4.76 3.44 -5.87
N MET A 232 -4.79 4.71 -6.30
CA MET A 232 -6.05 5.35 -6.71
C MET A 232 -6.70 4.64 -7.89
N ALA A 233 -5.91 4.20 -8.86
CA ALA A 233 -6.41 3.46 -10.02
C ALA A 233 -7.05 2.12 -9.62
N ALA A 234 -6.40 1.34 -8.78
CA ALA A 234 -6.97 0.10 -8.25
C ALA A 234 -8.21 0.36 -7.39
N GLY A 235 -8.14 1.36 -6.51
CA GLY A 235 -9.25 1.78 -5.64
C GLY A 235 -10.47 2.32 -6.37
N LEU A 236 -10.31 2.81 -7.59
CA LEU A 236 -11.38 3.23 -8.48
C LEU A 236 -11.89 2.06 -9.34
N ALA A 237 -10.98 1.37 -10.03
CA ALA A 237 -11.34 0.39 -11.05
C ALA A 237 -12.05 -0.84 -10.45
N ILE A 238 -11.54 -1.40 -9.35
CA ILE A 238 -12.11 -2.61 -8.76
C ILE A 238 -13.55 -2.37 -8.26
N PRO A 239 -13.86 -1.33 -7.45
CA PRO A 239 -15.24 -1.05 -7.10
C PRO A 239 -16.15 -0.85 -8.32
N MET A 240 -15.66 -0.19 -9.38
CA MET A 240 -16.44 -0.04 -10.62
C MET A 240 -16.74 -1.37 -11.30
N LEU A 241 -15.76 -2.29 -11.35
CA LEU A 241 -15.96 -3.64 -11.88
C LEU A 241 -17.02 -4.43 -11.10
N HIS A 242 -17.15 -4.16 -9.80
CA HIS A 242 -18.20 -4.71 -8.94
C HIS A 242 -19.55 -3.96 -9.06
N GLY A 243 -19.64 -2.94 -9.92
CA GLY A 243 -20.86 -2.17 -10.15
C GLY A 243 -21.13 -1.09 -9.11
N VAL A 244 -20.12 -0.61 -8.37
CA VAL A 244 -20.26 0.56 -7.49
C VAL A 244 -20.55 1.80 -8.33
N PRO A 245 -21.70 2.49 -8.14
CA PRO A 245 -22.12 3.56 -9.02
C PRO A 245 -21.35 4.85 -8.74
N LEU A 246 -20.56 5.32 -9.71
CA LEU A 246 -19.90 6.63 -9.64
C LEU A 246 -20.88 7.80 -9.64
N SER A 247 -22.10 7.61 -10.15
CA SER A 247 -23.15 8.64 -10.15
C SER A 247 -23.53 9.13 -8.75
N ARG A 248 -23.16 8.41 -7.71
CA ARG A 248 -23.36 8.85 -6.31
C ARG A 248 -22.26 9.79 -5.82
N VAL A 249 -21.11 9.86 -6.48
CA VAL A 249 -20.02 10.76 -6.11
C VAL A 249 -20.32 12.17 -6.62
N ARG A 250 -20.18 13.16 -5.74
CA ARG A 250 -20.42 14.57 -6.06
C ARG A 250 -19.11 15.28 -6.37
N GLY A 251 -19.17 16.30 -7.21
CA GLY A 251 -17.99 17.11 -7.53
C GLY A 251 -17.34 17.75 -6.30
N SER A 252 -18.11 18.07 -5.26
CA SER A 252 -17.59 18.59 -3.99
C SER A 252 -16.72 17.58 -3.23
N GLU A 253 -17.00 16.29 -3.30
CA GLU A 253 -16.18 15.23 -2.69
C GLU A 253 -14.86 15.08 -3.43
N VAL A 254 -14.91 15.11 -4.75
CA VAL A 254 -13.70 15.12 -5.59
C VAL A 254 -12.85 16.36 -5.31
N ALA A 255 -13.47 17.53 -5.14
CA ALA A 255 -12.75 18.76 -4.81
C ALA A 255 -12.05 18.67 -3.44
N VAL A 256 -12.71 18.09 -2.43
CA VAL A 256 -12.12 17.90 -1.09
C VAL A 256 -10.94 16.92 -1.16
N ALA A 257 -11.07 15.80 -1.87
CA ALA A 257 -9.98 14.85 -2.08
C ALA A 257 -8.79 15.49 -2.83
N ALA A 258 -9.07 16.23 -3.90
CA ALA A 258 -8.06 16.95 -4.65
C ALA A 258 -7.35 18.01 -3.79
N GLY A 259 -8.08 18.73 -2.96
CA GLY A 259 -7.51 19.67 -1.99
C GLY A 259 -6.57 19.00 -1.00
N ALA A 260 -6.94 17.84 -0.46
CA ALA A 260 -6.09 17.04 0.43
C ALA A 260 -4.81 16.54 -0.28
N LEU A 261 -4.92 16.09 -1.54
CA LEU A 261 -3.77 15.69 -2.35
C LEU A 261 -2.82 16.86 -2.64
N VAL A 262 -3.35 18.02 -3.02
CA VAL A 262 -2.54 19.23 -3.25
C VAL A 262 -1.85 19.65 -1.96
N LEU A 263 -2.57 19.69 -0.85
CA LEU A 263 -2.02 20.07 0.44
C LEU A 263 -0.86 19.14 0.86
N THR A 264 -0.99 17.85 0.65
CA THR A 264 0.01 16.87 1.10
C THR A 264 1.15 16.67 0.12
N HIS A 265 0.92 16.71 -1.19
CA HIS A 265 1.97 16.47 -2.19
C HIS A 265 2.68 17.73 -2.64
N VAL A 266 1.99 18.86 -2.70
CA VAL A 266 2.57 20.14 -3.08
C VAL A 266 2.92 20.98 -1.85
N GLY A 267 2.03 21.07 -0.89
CA GLY A 267 2.24 21.84 0.34
C GLY A 267 3.42 21.32 1.17
N ALA A 268 3.62 19.99 1.22
CA ALA A 268 4.75 19.40 1.92
C ALA A 268 6.12 19.66 1.25
N GLU A 269 6.13 20.06 -0.01
CA GLU A 269 7.37 20.51 -0.66
C GLU A 269 7.72 21.97 -0.33
N LEU A 270 6.69 22.78 -0.04
CA LEU A 270 6.85 24.18 0.37
C LEU A 270 7.19 24.30 1.85
N VAL A 271 6.81 23.31 2.66
CA VAL A 271 7.12 23.23 4.08
C VAL A 271 8.12 22.09 4.27
N ASP A 272 9.28 22.36 4.86
CA ASP A 272 10.16 21.27 5.31
C ASP A 272 9.43 20.47 6.40
N PHE A 273 8.73 19.43 5.94
CA PHE A 273 7.91 18.58 6.81
C PHE A 273 8.77 17.89 7.89
N CYS A 274 10.04 17.64 7.60
CA CYS A 274 11.00 17.14 8.58
C CYS A 274 11.31 18.19 9.66
N ALA A 275 11.43 19.47 9.29
CA ALA A 275 11.61 20.56 10.27
C ALA A 275 10.36 20.74 11.13
N LEU A 276 9.17 20.57 10.59
CA LEU A 276 7.94 20.60 11.38
C LEU A 276 7.84 19.39 12.33
N LEU A 277 8.15 18.20 11.86
CA LEU A 277 8.16 16.98 12.68
C LEU A 277 9.24 17.01 13.77
N LYS A 278 10.39 17.67 13.54
CA LYS A 278 11.40 17.93 14.56
C LYS A 278 10.84 18.75 15.73
N ARG A 279 9.99 19.75 15.46
CA ARG A 279 9.36 20.58 16.50
C ARG A 279 8.42 19.79 17.42
N VAL A 280 7.83 18.72 16.93
CA VAL A 280 6.93 17.84 17.71
C VAL A 280 7.62 16.53 18.14
N GLY A 281 8.94 16.44 18.03
CA GLY A 281 9.70 15.26 18.42
C GLY A 281 9.54 14.02 17.54
N ALA A 282 8.85 14.16 16.40
CA ALA A 282 8.54 13.04 15.48
C ALA A 282 9.59 12.81 14.39
N CYS A 283 10.56 13.74 14.24
CA CYS A 283 11.75 13.61 13.41
C CYS A 283 12.96 13.98 14.28
N SER A 284 13.54 13.04 14.97
CA SER A 284 14.90 13.19 15.49
C SER A 284 15.86 12.92 14.32
N GLU A 285 16.92 13.73 14.17
CA GLU A 285 18.07 13.27 13.42
C GLU A 285 18.50 11.93 14.02
N PRO A 286 19.02 11.00 13.19
CA PRO A 286 19.63 9.83 13.77
C PRO A 286 20.70 10.36 14.73
N LEU A 287 20.44 10.31 16.03
CA LEU A 287 21.53 10.25 16.96
C LEU A 287 22.43 9.14 16.42
N PRO A 288 23.76 9.28 16.48
CA PRO A 288 24.67 8.17 16.31
C PRO A 288 24.41 7.19 17.47
N ALA A 289 23.21 6.70 17.54
CA ALA A 289 22.85 5.62 18.42
C ALA A 289 23.46 4.41 17.79
N SER A 290 24.37 3.82 18.53
CA SER A 290 24.94 2.52 18.24
C SER A 290 23.87 1.64 17.58
N ILE A 291 24.26 0.90 16.58
CA ILE A 291 23.50 -0.14 15.87
C ILE A 291 22.72 -1.06 16.81
N GLU A 292 23.18 -1.20 18.02
CA GLU A 292 22.51 -1.87 19.14
C GLU A 292 21.11 -1.26 19.40
N GLN A 293 20.94 0.05 19.33
CA GLN A 293 19.64 0.71 19.46
C GLN A 293 18.76 0.52 18.21
N ALA A 294 19.35 0.43 17.02
CA ALA A 294 18.59 0.07 15.81
C ALA A 294 18.14 -1.41 15.85
N ARG A 295 18.87 -2.28 16.51
CA ARG A 295 18.49 -3.67 16.79
C ARG A 295 17.47 -3.80 17.91
N THR A 296 17.56 -2.99 18.95
CA THR A 296 16.66 -3.06 20.13
C THR A 296 15.37 -2.26 19.96
N THR A 297 15.33 -1.27 19.06
CA THR A 297 14.09 -0.59 18.63
C THR A 297 13.38 -1.30 17.50
N ARG A 298 13.63 -2.58 17.27
CA ARG A 298 12.67 -3.45 16.59
C ARG A 298 11.42 -3.56 17.48
N VAL A 299 10.63 -2.49 17.54
CA VAL A 299 9.23 -2.63 17.87
C VAL A 299 8.68 -3.55 16.79
N PRO A 300 8.02 -4.67 17.14
CA PRO A 300 7.37 -5.52 16.14
C PRO A 300 6.51 -4.60 15.29
N GLY A 301 6.96 -4.33 14.07
CA GLY A 301 6.33 -3.36 13.19
C GLY A 301 5.00 -3.93 12.76
N ALA A 302 3.97 -3.13 12.84
CA ALA A 302 2.72 -3.44 12.21
C ALA A 302 2.97 -3.94 10.78
N PHE A 303 2.62 -5.17 10.49
CA PHE A 303 2.43 -5.84 9.20
C PHE A 303 3.50 -5.68 8.08
N SER A 304 4.40 -4.69 8.11
CA SER A 304 5.44 -4.54 7.09
C SER A 304 6.65 -5.46 7.29
N ASP A 305 6.85 -5.94 8.52
CA ASP A 305 7.93 -6.85 8.91
C ASP A 305 7.41 -8.25 9.32
N LEU A 306 6.12 -8.49 9.17
CA LEU A 306 5.52 -9.81 9.32
C LEU A 306 5.94 -10.68 8.11
N GLN A 307 7.10 -11.26 8.21
CA GLN A 307 7.44 -12.43 7.41
C GLN A 307 6.75 -13.66 8.04
N TRP A 308 5.54 -13.92 7.59
CA TRP A 308 4.88 -15.20 7.88
C TRP A 308 5.39 -16.24 6.89
N SER A 309 6.06 -17.25 7.39
CA SER A 309 6.26 -18.49 6.65
C SER A 309 5.25 -19.52 7.15
N LEU A 310 4.34 -19.94 6.28
CA LEU A 310 3.53 -21.13 6.48
C LEU A 310 4.31 -22.31 5.92
N LEU A 311 4.90 -23.11 6.79
CA LEU A 311 5.58 -24.34 6.36
C LEU A 311 4.64 -25.53 6.64
N PRO A 312 4.47 -26.42 5.65
CA PRO A 312 3.80 -27.68 5.91
C PRO A 312 4.68 -28.51 6.87
N THR A 313 4.13 -28.89 8.01
CA THR A 313 4.78 -29.79 8.97
C THR A 313 4.05 -31.12 8.99
N VAL A 314 4.81 -32.18 8.95
CA VAL A 314 4.30 -33.55 9.18
C VAL A 314 4.51 -33.83 10.66
N VAL A 315 3.40 -33.94 11.41
CA VAL A 315 3.40 -34.39 12.80
C VAL A 315 2.93 -35.86 12.85
N PRO A 316 3.39 -36.64 13.81
CA PRO A 316 2.88 -37.99 13.99
C PRO A 316 1.35 -37.96 14.17
N GLY A 317 0.59 -38.44 13.18
CA GLY A 317 -0.88 -38.45 13.20
C GLY A 317 -1.57 -37.52 12.20
N GLY A 318 -0.83 -36.71 11.37
CA GLY A 318 -1.43 -35.88 10.35
C GLY A 318 -0.49 -34.81 9.77
N ALA A 319 -0.92 -34.17 8.72
CA ALA A 319 -0.26 -33.00 8.15
C ALA A 319 -0.86 -31.73 8.79
N GLY A 320 0.00 -30.81 9.21
CA GLY A 320 -0.38 -29.51 9.75
C GLY A 320 0.35 -28.36 9.07
N LEU A 321 -0.13 -27.14 9.26
CA LEU A 321 0.55 -25.91 8.85
C LEU A 321 1.11 -25.25 10.12
N GLN A 322 2.42 -25.04 10.14
CA GLN A 322 3.06 -24.26 11.19
C GLN A 322 3.34 -22.85 10.69
N ALA A 323 2.80 -21.86 11.40
CA ALA A 323 3.15 -20.47 11.17
C ALA A 323 4.37 -20.12 12.02
N SER A 324 5.46 -19.73 11.39
CA SER A 324 6.61 -19.13 12.07
C SER A 324 6.78 -17.69 11.59
N GLY A 325 6.79 -16.76 12.54
CA GLY A 325 7.10 -15.36 12.30
C GLY A 325 8.36 -15.00 13.07
N SER A 326 9.30 -14.29 12.44
CA SER A 326 10.38 -13.63 13.17
C SER A 326 9.91 -12.23 13.55
N TRP A 327 9.97 -11.95 14.83
CA TRP A 327 9.65 -10.66 15.44
C TRP A 327 10.80 -9.67 15.33
#